data_5da3865e726c47329bb521202a1bde2a
#
_entry.id   5da3865e726c47329bb521202a1bde2a
#
_cell.length_a   1.000
_cell.length_b   1.000
_cell.length_c   1.000
_cell.angle_alpha   90.00
_cell.angle_beta   90.00
_cell.angle_gamma   90.00
#
_symmetry.space_group_name_H-M   'P 1'
#
loop_
_entity.id
_entity.type
_entity.pdbx_description
1 polymer ?
#
loop_
_entity_poly.entity_id
_entity_poly.type
_entity_poly.pdbx_seq_one_letter_code
_entity_poly.pdbx_strand_id
1 'polypeptide(L)'
;MQDTRSALDEVEEHEPIQSVDENTLGESPKNTTRQPVVDRLITVHPALKYLGFSLLMAYHYLMWFCPSSFFKTDLLSASVTVAWLWNLAGTAFFMIVAVVLLGRKRHLSDYPWVMRIVTVLLIVATALLLYGAPITSSTYVIYIFSFVAGGLEGLMWILWGESLTRARANFSVVHIGTTFGATVLVVMVVSLFIPANFSPLFVILLAALSGVFLYAHKKIPTTYPVLLPRDTVKPTFSSVLAVCNVGCFTGVACYYLVAIVPWEHFSVGEYIFVIGVVTGALLILLVSGPSVLFKAKASMFKLFPYYLVFAIVGLTLFQSHESLYPLALVVGLSVSSLLEISLIMYFGTLMRRGFFAPALAVTFSVASIRIGIALGNCLGLFYERHADIAQLAVT
;
A
#
# COMPACT_ATOMS: atom_id res chain seq x y z
N MET A 1 -9.71 -20.46 15.70
CA MET A 1 -10.61 -19.66 14.87
C MET A 1 -11.55 -18.76 15.69
N GLN A 2 -12.04 -19.19 16.84
CA GLN A 2 -12.84 -18.36 17.76
C GLN A 2 -12.04 -17.22 18.40
N ASP A 3 -10.79 -17.47 18.82
CA ASP A 3 -9.91 -16.43 19.42
C ASP A 3 -9.51 -15.29 18.48
N THR A 4 -9.43 -15.54 17.16
CA THR A 4 -9.13 -14.51 16.19
C THR A 4 -10.31 -13.56 15.94
N ARG A 5 -11.52 -14.07 16.11
CA ARG A 5 -12.75 -13.29 15.95
C ARG A 5 -12.97 -12.35 17.14
N SER A 6 -12.70 -12.81 18.36
CA SER A 6 -12.80 -11.96 19.55
C SER A 6 -11.79 -10.84 19.54
N ALA A 7 -10.55 -11.08 19.06
CA ALA A 7 -9.53 -10.04 18.95
C ALA A 7 -9.84 -8.97 17.89
N LEU A 8 -10.63 -9.32 16.86
CA LEU A 8 -11.08 -8.37 15.83
C LEU A 8 -12.31 -7.57 16.31
N ASP A 9 -13.21 -8.21 17.01
CA ASP A 9 -14.42 -7.57 17.55
C ASP A 9 -14.08 -6.61 18.71
N GLU A 10 -13.09 -6.94 19.58
CA GLU A 10 -12.61 -6.05 20.65
C GLU A 10 -11.88 -4.80 20.11
N VAL A 11 -11.28 -4.87 18.90
CA VAL A 11 -10.67 -3.70 18.25
C VAL A 11 -11.74 -2.65 17.85
N GLU A 12 -12.98 -3.10 17.63
CA GLU A 12 -14.09 -2.25 17.15
C GLU A 12 -14.95 -1.64 18.27
N GLU A 13 -15.09 -2.34 19.41
CA GLU A 13 -16.10 -1.98 20.43
C GLU A 13 -15.70 -0.85 21.38
N HIS A 14 -14.42 -0.45 21.43
CA HIS A 14 -13.94 0.54 22.39
C HIS A 14 -13.31 1.79 21.74
N GLU A 15 -14.01 2.46 20.83
CA GLU A 15 -13.82 3.90 20.64
C GLU A 15 -14.90 4.67 21.44
N PRO A 16 -14.66 5.08 22.68
CA PRO A 16 -15.48 6.12 23.25
C PRO A 16 -15.18 7.39 22.45
N ILE A 17 -16.18 7.88 21.75
CA ILE A 17 -16.20 9.27 21.28
C ILE A 17 -16.16 10.12 22.56
N GLN A 18 -14.94 10.39 23.07
CA GLN A 18 -14.76 11.51 23.99
C GLN A 18 -15.08 12.76 23.19
N SER A 19 -16.29 13.26 23.40
CA SER A 19 -16.60 14.65 23.15
C SER A 19 -15.54 15.49 23.84
N VAL A 20 -14.59 16.01 23.08
CA VAL A 20 -13.67 17.03 23.59
C VAL A 20 -14.57 18.24 23.84
N ASP A 21 -14.69 18.62 25.13
CA ASP A 21 -15.33 19.86 25.54
C ASP A 21 -14.75 21.01 24.73
N GLU A 22 -15.57 21.62 23.91
CA GLU A 22 -15.21 22.78 23.06
C GLU A 22 -14.86 24.04 23.88
N ASN A 23 -14.98 23.99 25.20
CA ASN A 23 -14.84 25.16 26.08
C ASN A 23 -13.45 25.41 26.64
N THR A 24 -12.42 24.66 26.27
CA THR A 24 -11.01 24.92 26.70
C THR A 24 -10.14 25.54 25.62
N LEU A 25 -10.70 26.19 24.62
CA LEU A 25 -9.94 27.03 23.69
C LEU A 25 -9.65 28.39 24.36
N GLY A 26 -8.76 28.37 25.34
CA GLY A 26 -8.13 29.58 25.86
C GLY A 26 -7.38 30.32 24.76
N GLU A 27 -7.55 31.63 24.74
CA GLU A 27 -7.01 32.61 23.82
C GLU A 27 -5.57 32.32 23.37
N SER A 28 -5.43 32.02 22.08
CA SER A 28 -4.16 31.86 21.41
C SER A 28 -3.54 33.23 21.14
N PRO A 29 -2.25 33.48 21.49
CA PRO A 29 -1.56 34.71 21.13
C PRO A 29 -1.53 34.83 19.60
N LYS A 30 -1.92 35.99 19.09
CA LYS A 30 -1.88 36.39 17.68
C LYS A 30 -0.42 36.49 17.17
N ASN A 31 0.25 35.35 17.02
CA ASN A 31 1.45 35.25 16.22
C ASN A 31 1.05 34.79 14.82
N THR A 32 1.07 35.71 13.86
CA THR A 32 0.79 35.52 12.42
C THR A 32 1.87 34.70 11.71
N THR A 33 2.41 33.66 12.33
CA THR A 33 3.19 32.63 11.65
C THR A 33 2.26 31.87 10.72
N ARG A 34 2.51 31.95 9.40
CA ARG A 34 1.79 31.21 8.36
C ARG A 34 1.59 29.77 8.82
N GLN A 35 0.35 29.38 9.06
CA GLN A 35 0.01 27.98 9.37
C GLN A 35 0.58 27.07 8.28
N PRO A 36 1.26 25.97 8.65
CA PRO A 36 1.78 25.02 7.67
C PRO A 36 0.63 24.51 6.79
N VAL A 37 0.95 24.24 5.52
CA VAL A 37 -0.05 23.80 4.50
C VAL A 37 -0.85 22.59 4.99
N VAL A 38 -0.21 21.67 5.70
CA VAL A 38 -0.88 20.46 6.24
C VAL A 38 -1.92 20.81 7.29
N ASP A 39 -1.67 21.79 8.17
CA ASP A 39 -2.65 22.22 9.17
C ASP A 39 -3.90 22.81 8.48
N ARG A 40 -3.71 23.57 7.40
CA ARG A 40 -4.84 24.08 6.59
C ARG A 40 -5.63 22.94 5.93
N LEU A 41 -4.95 21.92 5.41
CA LEU A 41 -5.60 20.75 4.82
C LEU A 41 -6.39 19.96 5.88
N ILE A 42 -5.84 19.77 7.07
CA ILE A 42 -6.51 19.08 8.18
C ILE A 42 -7.74 19.89 8.66
N THR A 43 -7.66 21.22 8.66
CA THR A 43 -8.82 22.06 9.01
C THR A 43 -9.93 21.97 7.96
N VAL A 44 -9.61 21.72 6.67
CA VAL A 44 -10.63 21.49 5.63
C VAL A 44 -11.31 20.13 5.83
N HIS A 45 -10.52 19.07 5.96
CA HIS A 45 -11.04 17.73 6.22
C HIS A 45 -9.96 16.82 6.84
N PRO A 46 -10.26 16.11 7.96
CA PRO A 46 -9.30 15.27 8.66
C PRO A 46 -8.67 14.15 7.81
N ALA A 47 -9.38 13.67 6.78
CA ALA A 47 -8.87 12.66 5.87
C ALA A 47 -7.66 13.14 5.04
N LEU A 48 -7.55 14.45 4.76
CA LEU A 48 -6.47 15.01 3.94
C LEU A 48 -5.08 14.85 4.56
N LYS A 49 -4.99 14.56 5.86
CA LYS A 49 -3.70 14.20 6.49
C LYS A 49 -3.07 12.93 5.90
N TYR A 50 -3.87 12.04 5.31
CA TYR A 50 -3.41 10.80 4.69
C TYR A 50 -3.05 10.97 3.20
N LEU A 51 -3.27 12.15 2.62
CA LEU A 51 -3.10 12.37 1.18
C LEU A 51 -1.68 12.01 0.70
N GLY A 52 -0.65 12.48 1.40
CA GLY A 52 0.72 12.20 0.98
C GLY A 52 1.10 10.70 1.07
N PHE A 53 0.57 10.00 2.06
CA PHE A 53 0.68 8.54 2.14
C PHE A 53 -0.06 7.86 0.98
N SER A 54 -1.27 8.30 0.67
CA SER A 54 -2.06 7.76 -0.44
C SER A 54 -1.42 8.06 -1.81
N LEU A 55 -0.68 9.16 -1.94
CA LEU A 55 0.12 9.46 -3.13
C LEU A 55 1.30 8.49 -3.30
N LEU A 56 1.93 8.02 -2.22
CA LEU A 56 2.95 6.97 -2.29
C LEU A 56 2.36 5.65 -2.78
N MET A 57 1.15 5.32 -2.32
CA MET A 57 0.42 4.15 -2.81
C MET A 57 0.06 4.29 -4.28
N ALA A 58 -0.46 5.45 -4.68
CA ALA A 58 -0.80 5.71 -6.07
C ALA A 58 0.45 5.69 -6.98
N TYR A 59 1.60 6.16 -6.50
CA TYR A 59 2.91 6.02 -7.16
C TYR A 59 3.20 4.54 -7.44
N HIS A 60 3.07 3.66 -6.44
CA HIS A 60 3.31 2.23 -6.59
C HIS A 60 2.41 1.60 -7.65
N TYR A 61 1.10 1.84 -7.54
CA TYR A 61 0.13 1.30 -8.50
C TYR A 61 0.33 1.85 -9.92
N LEU A 62 0.56 3.14 -10.06
CA LEU A 62 0.78 3.75 -11.36
C LEU A 62 2.06 3.21 -12.02
N MET A 63 3.14 3.09 -11.25
CA MET A 63 4.42 2.61 -11.76
C MET A 63 4.32 1.20 -12.34
N TRP A 64 3.61 0.29 -11.65
CA TRP A 64 3.65 -1.14 -11.99
C TRP A 64 2.43 -1.65 -12.77
N PHE A 65 1.31 -0.93 -12.72
CA PHE A 65 0.07 -1.37 -13.37
C PHE A 65 -0.42 -0.45 -14.49
N CYS A 66 0.29 0.65 -14.78
CA CYS A 66 -0.02 1.50 -15.93
C CYS A 66 0.96 1.21 -17.08
N PRO A 67 0.46 0.72 -18.23
CA PRO A 67 1.32 0.34 -19.37
C PRO A 67 2.20 1.47 -19.87
N SER A 68 1.68 2.69 -19.83
CA SER A 68 2.42 3.87 -20.30
C SER A 68 3.56 4.31 -19.38
N SER A 69 3.69 3.76 -18.16
CA SER A 69 4.75 4.14 -17.21
C SER A 69 6.13 3.75 -17.71
N PHE A 70 6.26 2.62 -18.39
CA PHE A 70 7.49 2.12 -18.99
C PHE A 70 7.54 2.40 -20.49
N PHE A 71 7.32 3.63 -20.89
CA PHE A 71 7.32 4.05 -22.28
C PHE A 71 8.63 3.72 -23.02
N LYS A 72 8.53 3.06 -24.19
CA LYS A 72 9.63 2.72 -25.12
C LYS A 72 10.54 1.54 -24.79
N THR A 73 10.07 0.50 -24.24
CA THR A 73 10.91 -0.67 -24.09
C THR A 73 10.29 -1.89 -24.78
N ASP A 74 10.72 -2.16 -26.03
CA ASP A 74 10.39 -3.39 -26.77
C ASP A 74 10.89 -4.68 -26.07
N LEU A 75 11.61 -4.51 -24.97
CA LEU A 75 12.23 -5.57 -24.16
C LEU A 75 11.26 -6.20 -23.12
N LEU A 76 9.94 -5.92 -23.11
CA LEU A 76 9.41 -5.60 -21.79
C LEU A 76 8.39 -6.51 -21.17
N SER A 77 7.69 -7.41 -21.76
CA SER A 77 6.68 -8.17 -21.02
C SER A 77 7.32 -9.04 -19.91
N ALA A 78 8.30 -9.86 -20.23
CA ALA A 78 8.98 -10.71 -19.26
C ALA A 78 9.92 -9.93 -18.32
N SER A 79 10.57 -8.85 -18.81
CA SER A 79 11.52 -8.09 -18.00
C SER A 79 10.86 -7.15 -16.99
N VAL A 80 9.64 -6.63 -17.26
CA VAL A 80 8.88 -5.82 -16.28
C VAL A 80 8.45 -6.67 -15.10
N THR A 81 7.93 -7.86 -15.32
CA THR A 81 7.54 -8.76 -14.22
C THR A 81 8.73 -9.06 -13.31
N VAL A 82 9.90 -9.38 -13.88
CA VAL A 82 11.11 -9.64 -13.09
C VAL A 82 11.62 -8.37 -12.41
N ALA A 83 11.57 -7.21 -13.08
CA ALA A 83 11.91 -5.92 -12.47
C ALA A 83 11.02 -5.63 -11.25
N TRP A 84 9.73 -5.91 -11.36
CA TRP A 84 8.80 -5.77 -10.25
C TRP A 84 9.12 -6.72 -9.09
N LEU A 85 9.49 -7.97 -9.36
CA LEU A 85 9.97 -8.90 -8.32
C LEU A 85 11.19 -8.35 -7.58
N TRP A 86 12.15 -7.74 -8.30
CA TRP A 86 13.28 -7.07 -7.67
C TRP A 86 12.87 -5.85 -6.83
N ASN A 87 11.87 -5.09 -7.26
CA ASN A 87 11.31 -3.99 -6.47
C ASN A 87 10.69 -4.51 -5.16
N LEU A 88 9.87 -5.58 -5.22
CA LEU A 88 9.27 -6.18 -4.03
C LEU A 88 10.34 -6.73 -3.06
N ALA A 89 11.36 -7.39 -3.60
CA ALA A 89 12.49 -7.90 -2.81
C ALA A 89 13.26 -6.73 -2.14
N GLY A 90 13.50 -5.65 -2.88
CA GLY A 90 14.12 -4.43 -2.34
C GLY A 90 13.29 -3.82 -1.21
N THR A 91 11.98 -3.70 -1.42
CA THR A 91 11.04 -3.18 -0.41
C THR A 91 11.14 -4.00 0.88
N ALA A 92 10.96 -5.32 0.79
CA ALA A 92 11.01 -6.19 1.96
C ALA A 92 12.39 -6.16 2.65
N PHE A 93 13.47 -6.23 1.88
CA PHE A 93 14.84 -6.24 2.40
C PHE A 93 15.16 -4.96 3.17
N PHE A 94 14.94 -3.77 2.59
CA PHE A 94 15.27 -2.52 3.24
C PHE A 94 14.38 -2.25 4.47
N MET A 95 13.12 -2.67 4.44
CA MET A 95 12.22 -2.55 5.59
C MET A 95 12.70 -3.44 6.75
N ILE A 96 13.07 -4.69 6.49
CA ILE A 96 13.61 -5.61 7.51
C ILE A 96 14.92 -5.06 8.08
N VAL A 97 15.85 -4.62 7.23
CA VAL A 97 17.12 -4.01 7.65
C VAL A 97 16.86 -2.78 8.50
N ALA A 98 15.95 -1.89 8.10
CA ALA A 98 15.61 -0.71 8.87
C ALA A 98 15.07 -1.07 10.27
N VAL A 99 14.15 -2.05 10.38
CA VAL A 99 13.63 -2.51 11.68
C VAL A 99 14.73 -3.07 12.58
N VAL A 100 15.64 -3.86 12.01
CA VAL A 100 16.77 -4.44 12.77
C VAL A 100 17.71 -3.34 13.28
N LEU A 101 18.05 -2.37 12.42
CA LEU A 101 18.97 -1.28 12.77
C LEU A 101 18.37 -0.25 13.74
N LEU A 102 17.07 0.07 13.60
CA LEU A 102 16.41 1.04 14.44
C LEU A 102 16.09 0.48 15.84
N GLY A 103 15.82 -0.81 15.93
CA GLY A 103 15.33 -1.40 17.16
C GLY A 103 14.00 -0.78 17.62
N ARG A 104 13.74 -0.83 18.95
CA ARG A 104 12.46 -0.33 19.51
C ARG A 104 12.45 1.16 19.86
N LYS A 105 13.59 1.81 19.94
CA LYS A 105 13.73 3.16 20.54
C LYS A 105 14.06 4.26 19.55
N ARG A 106 14.48 3.94 18.35
CA ARG A 106 14.90 4.90 17.32
C ARG A 106 13.88 4.96 16.19
N HIS A 107 13.70 6.16 15.66
CA HIS A 107 12.81 6.37 14.51
C HIS A 107 13.60 7.04 13.37
N LEU A 108 13.36 6.63 12.13
CA LEU A 108 13.96 7.26 10.94
C LEU A 108 13.57 8.72 10.84
N SER A 109 12.34 9.04 11.21
CA SER A 109 11.81 10.40 11.19
C SER A 109 12.41 11.35 12.24
N ASP A 110 13.21 10.85 13.20
CA ASP A 110 13.99 11.69 14.12
C ASP A 110 15.11 12.43 13.37
N TYR A 111 15.52 11.91 12.23
CA TYR A 111 16.59 12.45 11.41
C TYR A 111 16.02 13.18 10.17
N PRO A 112 15.86 14.52 10.22
CA PRO A 112 15.24 15.28 9.11
C PRO A 112 15.94 15.13 7.76
N TRP A 113 17.24 14.89 7.79
CA TRP A 113 18.05 14.68 6.60
C TRP A 113 17.71 13.33 5.94
N VAL A 114 17.36 12.29 6.73
CA VAL A 114 16.95 10.98 6.18
C VAL A 114 15.70 11.12 5.32
N MET A 115 14.68 11.85 5.78
CA MET A 115 13.45 12.07 5.01
C MET A 115 13.75 12.72 3.65
N ARG A 116 14.64 13.72 3.62
CA ARG A 116 15.03 14.41 2.38
C ARG A 116 15.83 13.48 1.45
N ILE A 117 16.84 12.79 2.00
CA ILE A 117 17.70 11.90 1.22
C ILE A 117 16.88 10.75 0.63
N VAL A 118 16.04 10.07 1.43
CA VAL A 118 15.21 8.97 0.94
C VAL A 118 14.27 9.46 -0.16
N THR A 119 13.63 10.62 0.01
CA THR A 119 12.76 11.19 -1.04
C THR A 119 13.54 11.50 -2.33
N VAL A 120 14.67 12.19 -2.22
CA VAL A 120 15.48 12.54 -3.41
C VAL A 120 16.02 11.29 -4.10
N LEU A 121 16.52 10.33 -3.35
CA LEU A 121 17.02 9.08 -3.90
C LEU A 121 15.89 8.26 -4.56
N LEU A 122 14.67 8.23 -3.99
CA LEU A 122 13.53 7.58 -4.61
C LEU A 122 13.18 8.23 -5.95
N ILE A 123 13.15 9.55 -6.02
CA ILE A 123 12.93 10.30 -7.25
C ILE A 123 14.01 9.96 -8.30
N VAL A 124 15.28 10.00 -7.91
CA VAL A 124 16.41 9.69 -8.80
C VAL A 124 16.36 8.23 -9.26
N ALA A 125 16.16 7.27 -8.34
CA ALA A 125 16.09 5.86 -8.69
C ALA A 125 14.91 5.57 -9.64
N THR A 126 13.75 6.20 -9.40
CA THR A 126 12.59 6.10 -10.30
C THR A 126 12.90 6.71 -11.67
N ALA A 127 13.53 7.88 -11.72
CA ALA A 127 13.91 8.50 -12.99
C ALA A 127 14.93 7.65 -13.77
N LEU A 128 15.92 7.08 -13.08
CA LEU A 128 16.89 6.18 -13.70
C LEU A 128 16.25 4.89 -14.20
N LEU A 129 15.26 4.36 -13.47
CA LEU A 129 14.51 3.20 -13.91
C LEU A 129 13.65 3.49 -15.15
N LEU A 130 12.92 4.59 -15.17
CA LEU A 130 11.97 4.89 -16.24
C LEU A 130 12.59 5.51 -17.48
N TYR A 131 13.67 6.29 -17.35
CA TYR A 131 14.36 6.94 -18.46
C TYR A 131 15.74 6.36 -18.77
N GLY A 132 16.49 5.92 -17.74
CA GLY A 132 17.85 5.41 -17.91
C GLY A 132 17.89 3.97 -18.44
N ALA A 133 16.97 3.13 -17.99
CA ALA A 133 16.89 1.74 -18.40
C ALA A 133 16.66 1.57 -19.92
N PRO A 134 15.76 2.32 -20.56
CA PRO A 134 15.60 2.29 -22.03
C PRO A 134 16.85 2.69 -22.81
N ILE A 135 17.68 3.57 -22.25
CA ILE A 135 18.91 4.06 -22.89
C ILE A 135 20.02 3.01 -22.85
N THR A 136 20.12 2.26 -21.75
CA THR A 136 21.24 1.32 -21.55
C THR A 136 21.01 -0.03 -22.20
N SER A 137 19.77 -0.37 -22.58
CA SER A 137 19.37 -1.67 -23.12
C SER A 137 19.82 -2.88 -22.27
N SER A 138 20.19 -2.62 -21.01
CA SER A 138 20.72 -3.64 -20.09
C SER A 138 19.67 -4.06 -19.07
N THR A 139 19.28 -5.32 -19.12
CA THR A 139 18.32 -5.92 -18.19
C THR A 139 18.81 -5.86 -16.73
N TYR A 140 20.11 -6.01 -16.51
CA TYR A 140 20.67 -5.91 -15.14
C TYR A 140 20.51 -4.53 -14.53
N VAL A 141 20.63 -3.49 -15.34
CA VAL A 141 20.44 -2.10 -14.88
C VAL A 141 19.01 -1.89 -14.41
N ILE A 142 18.03 -2.44 -15.15
CA ILE A 142 16.61 -2.40 -14.77
C ILE A 142 16.42 -3.07 -13.40
N TYR A 143 16.98 -4.25 -13.21
CA TYR A 143 16.81 -5.01 -11.96
C TYR A 143 17.46 -4.31 -10.77
N ILE A 144 18.66 -3.77 -10.92
CA ILE A 144 19.35 -3.03 -9.86
C ILE A 144 18.55 -1.79 -9.46
N PHE A 145 18.12 -0.97 -10.43
CA PHE A 145 17.34 0.23 -10.12
C PHE A 145 15.96 -0.11 -9.57
N SER A 146 15.32 -1.21 -10.00
CA SER A 146 14.09 -1.69 -9.41
C SER A 146 14.27 -2.09 -7.95
N PHE A 147 15.33 -2.83 -7.61
CA PHE A 147 15.64 -3.19 -6.24
C PHE A 147 15.89 -1.96 -5.36
N VAL A 148 16.68 -1.01 -5.84
CA VAL A 148 16.97 0.24 -5.10
C VAL A 148 15.72 1.09 -4.94
N ALA A 149 14.92 1.27 -6.01
CA ALA A 149 13.67 2.02 -5.94
C ALA A 149 12.69 1.38 -4.96
N GLY A 150 12.53 0.06 -5.00
CA GLY A 150 11.72 -0.68 -4.02
C GLY A 150 12.21 -0.50 -2.58
N GLY A 151 13.51 -0.58 -2.35
CA GLY A 151 14.11 -0.35 -1.04
C GLY A 151 13.82 1.05 -0.50
N LEU A 152 13.96 2.07 -1.34
CA LEU A 152 13.66 3.46 -0.98
C LEU A 152 12.17 3.70 -0.77
N GLU A 153 11.33 3.05 -1.57
CA GLU A 153 9.88 3.01 -1.35
C GLU A 153 9.55 2.41 0.02
N GLY A 154 10.16 1.27 0.38
CA GLY A 154 10.01 0.65 1.69
C GLY A 154 10.39 1.57 2.85
N LEU A 155 11.49 2.31 2.72
CA LEU A 155 11.87 3.32 3.71
C LEU A 155 10.87 4.48 3.78
N MET A 156 10.30 4.91 2.66
CA MET A 156 9.22 5.91 2.64
C MET A 156 7.97 5.42 3.36
N TRP A 157 7.62 4.14 3.24
CA TRP A 157 6.52 3.53 4.00
C TRP A 157 6.74 3.62 5.51
N ILE A 158 7.95 3.29 5.98
CA ILE A 158 8.31 3.41 7.40
C ILE A 158 8.20 4.87 7.87
N LEU A 159 8.77 5.80 7.10
CA LEU A 159 8.72 7.24 7.43
C LEU A 159 7.29 7.76 7.51
N TRP A 160 6.39 7.32 6.62
CA TRP A 160 4.97 7.65 6.70
C TRP A 160 4.29 7.03 7.92
N GLY A 161 4.55 5.76 8.22
CA GLY A 161 4.03 5.11 9.42
C GLY A 161 4.43 5.84 10.70
N GLU A 162 5.69 6.22 10.83
CA GLU A 162 6.19 7.00 11.95
C GLU A 162 5.57 8.41 12.00
N SER A 163 5.39 9.06 10.85
CA SER A 163 4.79 10.38 10.75
C SER A 163 3.32 10.38 11.17
N LEU A 164 2.56 9.38 10.73
CA LEU A 164 1.13 9.25 11.02
C LEU A 164 0.86 8.94 12.50
N THR A 165 1.78 8.26 13.19
CA THR A 165 1.66 8.02 14.63
C THR A 165 1.97 9.25 15.47
N ARG A 166 2.82 10.14 14.95
CA ARG A 166 3.21 11.38 15.64
C ARG A 166 2.18 12.50 15.50
N ALA A 167 1.29 12.42 14.52
CA ALA A 167 0.27 13.45 14.33
C ALA A 167 -0.70 13.45 15.52
N ARG A 168 -0.97 14.62 16.09
CA ARG A 168 -1.98 14.81 17.15
C ARG A 168 -3.38 14.37 16.75
N ALA A 169 -3.66 14.40 15.45
CA ALA A 169 -4.93 13.97 14.92
C ALA A 169 -5.07 12.44 15.04
N ASN A 170 -6.18 12.01 15.59
CA ASN A 170 -6.52 10.60 15.75
C ASN A 170 -6.33 9.83 14.44
N PHE A 171 -5.62 8.70 14.51
CA PHE A 171 -5.53 7.77 13.39
C PHE A 171 -6.94 7.23 13.14
N SER A 172 -7.51 7.55 12.01
CA SER A 172 -8.82 7.06 11.64
C SER A 172 -8.67 6.03 10.52
N VAL A 173 -9.01 4.81 10.84
CA VAL A 173 -9.02 3.68 9.91
C VAL A 173 -9.89 4.01 8.69
N VAL A 174 -11.05 4.60 8.92
CA VAL A 174 -12.00 4.93 7.86
C VAL A 174 -11.45 6.02 6.93
N HIS A 175 -10.85 7.07 7.49
CA HIS A 175 -10.30 8.17 6.69
C HIS A 175 -9.11 7.72 5.84
N ILE A 176 -8.25 6.82 6.34
CA ILE A 176 -7.12 6.31 5.53
C ILE A 176 -7.62 5.50 4.33
N GLY A 177 -8.61 4.62 4.53
CA GLY A 177 -9.21 3.83 3.46
C GLY A 177 -9.88 4.72 2.39
N THR A 178 -10.68 5.69 2.83
CA THR A 178 -11.36 6.62 1.91
C THR A 178 -10.35 7.46 1.12
N THR A 179 -9.33 8.02 1.79
CA THR A 179 -8.31 8.84 1.11
C THR A 179 -7.48 8.00 0.15
N PHE A 180 -7.11 6.78 0.55
CA PHE A 180 -6.41 5.84 -0.31
C PHE A 180 -7.24 5.53 -1.56
N GLY A 181 -8.47 5.04 -1.41
CA GLY A 181 -9.33 4.68 -2.53
C GLY A 181 -9.57 5.86 -3.47
N ALA A 182 -9.88 7.05 -2.93
CA ALA A 182 -10.09 8.26 -3.74
C ALA A 182 -8.82 8.68 -4.49
N THR A 183 -7.65 8.67 -3.82
CA THR A 183 -6.39 9.08 -4.45
C THR A 183 -5.98 8.12 -5.55
N VAL A 184 -6.01 6.81 -5.28
CA VAL A 184 -5.66 5.80 -6.29
C VAL A 184 -6.62 5.86 -7.47
N LEU A 185 -7.94 5.95 -7.21
CA LEU A 185 -8.93 6.09 -8.28
C LEU A 185 -8.65 7.29 -9.17
N VAL A 186 -8.48 8.48 -8.57
CA VAL A 186 -8.23 9.71 -9.34
C VAL A 186 -6.93 9.61 -10.12
N VAL A 187 -5.84 9.15 -9.50
CA VAL A 187 -4.54 9.04 -10.16
C VAL A 187 -4.59 8.06 -11.32
N MET A 188 -5.20 6.89 -11.14
CA MET A 188 -5.30 5.87 -12.21
C MET A 188 -6.19 6.36 -13.37
N VAL A 189 -7.30 7.02 -13.07
CA VAL A 189 -8.16 7.62 -14.11
C VAL A 189 -7.45 8.74 -14.84
N VAL A 190 -6.78 9.65 -14.12
CA VAL A 190 -6.00 10.75 -14.73
C VAL A 190 -4.90 10.21 -15.63
N SER A 191 -4.23 9.12 -15.23
CA SER A 191 -3.16 8.52 -16.02
C SER A 191 -3.60 8.06 -17.41
N LEU A 192 -4.88 7.71 -17.61
CA LEU A 192 -5.42 7.34 -18.92
C LEU A 192 -5.48 8.51 -19.91
N PHE A 193 -5.49 9.75 -19.41
CA PHE A 193 -5.50 10.97 -20.23
C PHE A 193 -4.11 11.58 -20.42
N ILE A 194 -3.10 11.07 -19.73
CA ILE A 194 -1.73 11.56 -19.85
C ILE A 194 -1.08 10.90 -21.06
N PRO A 195 -0.53 11.69 -22.02
CA PRO A 195 0.23 11.11 -23.11
C PRO A 195 1.38 10.24 -22.59
N ALA A 196 1.64 9.11 -23.25
CA ALA A 196 2.63 8.12 -22.81
C ALA A 196 4.03 8.75 -22.57
N ASN A 197 4.42 9.76 -23.34
CA ASN A 197 5.69 10.48 -23.16
C ASN A 197 5.82 11.18 -21.79
N PHE A 198 4.71 11.56 -21.17
CA PHE A 198 4.68 12.28 -19.89
C PHE A 198 4.32 11.35 -18.71
N SER A 199 3.91 10.12 -18.98
CA SER A 199 3.54 9.17 -17.93
C SER A 199 4.68 8.89 -16.94
N PRO A 200 5.94 8.67 -17.36
CA PRO A 200 7.05 8.52 -16.43
C PRO A 200 7.26 9.75 -15.53
N LEU A 201 7.09 10.95 -16.09
CA LEU A 201 7.19 12.20 -15.31
C LEU A 201 6.08 12.27 -14.25
N PHE A 202 4.87 11.82 -14.58
CA PHE A 202 3.74 11.78 -13.66
C PHE A 202 4.01 10.82 -12.49
N VAL A 203 4.59 9.65 -12.75
CA VAL A 203 5.05 8.72 -11.70
C VAL A 203 6.04 9.40 -10.75
N ILE A 204 7.07 10.05 -11.31
CA ILE A 204 8.09 10.77 -10.52
C ILE A 204 7.46 11.90 -9.68
N LEU A 205 6.50 12.61 -10.24
CA LEU A 205 5.78 13.69 -9.56
C LEU A 205 5.02 13.17 -8.32
N LEU A 206 4.40 11.99 -8.38
CA LEU A 206 3.71 11.40 -7.23
C LEU A 206 4.68 11.09 -6.09
N ALA A 207 5.84 10.51 -6.39
CA ALA A 207 6.89 10.28 -5.39
C ALA A 207 7.37 11.60 -4.75
N ALA A 208 7.58 12.63 -5.57
CA ALA A 208 8.00 13.95 -5.10
C ALA A 208 6.93 14.59 -4.21
N LEU A 209 5.66 14.59 -4.63
CA LEU A 209 4.54 15.12 -3.84
C LEU A 209 4.39 14.39 -2.52
N SER A 210 4.48 13.04 -2.51
CA SER A 210 4.47 12.27 -1.27
C SER A 210 5.58 12.74 -0.30
N GLY A 211 6.81 12.93 -0.80
CA GLY A 211 7.92 13.45 0.00
C GLY A 211 7.71 14.88 0.53
N VAL A 212 7.12 15.77 -0.28
CA VAL A 212 6.76 17.14 0.16
C VAL A 212 5.74 17.10 1.29
N PHE A 213 4.69 16.28 1.17
CA PHE A 213 3.69 16.10 2.22
C PHE A 213 4.32 15.48 3.48
N LEU A 214 5.21 14.49 3.35
CA LEU A 214 5.92 13.89 4.47
C LEU A 214 6.75 14.95 5.22
N TYR A 215 7.48 15.80 4.51
CA TYR A 215 8.24 16.89 5.12
C TYR A 215 7.35 17.95 5.78
N ALA A 216 6.17 18.22 5.23
CA ALA A 216 5.20 19.13 5.85
C ALA A 216 4.64 18.56 7.16
N HIS A 217 4.40 17.24 7.23
CA HIS A 217 3.96 16.55 8.46
C HIS A 217 4.98 16.66 9.61
N LYS A 218 6.28 16.78 9.32
CA LYS A 218 7.31 16.96 10.34
C LYS A 218 7.11 18.19 11.22
N LYS A 219 6.47 19.23 10.72
CA LYS A 219 6.22 20.48 11.45
C LYS A 219 5.10 20.38 12.49
N ILE A 220 4.38 19.26 12.52
CA ILE A 220 3.32 19.01 13.50
C ILE A 220 3.97 18.58 14.82
N PRO A 221 3.64 19.24 15.95
CA PRO A 221 4.22 18.87 17.24
C PRO A 221 3.95 17.41 17.58
N THR A 222 5.00 16.68 17.93
CA THR A 222 4.94 15.26 18.24
C THR A 222 4.30 15.02 19.61
N THR A 223 3.14 14.38 19.63
CA THR A 223 2.65 13.67 20.82
C THR A 223 2.75 12.18 20.51
N TYR A 224 3.59 11.48 21.27
CA TYR A 224 3.63 10.02 21.18
C TYR A 224 2.26 9.42 21.54
N PRO A 225 1.96 8.22 21.04
CA PRO A 225 0.69 7.58 21.29
C PRO A 225 0.43 7.55 22.82
N VAL A 226 -0.76 7.95 23.19
CA VAL A 226 -1.23 7.85 24.56
C VAL A 226 -1.09 6.41 25.00
N LEU A 227 -0.37 6.17 26.10
CA LEU A 227 -0.32 4.86 26.71
C LEU A 227 -1.75 4.44 27.03
N LEU A 228 -2.16 3.31 26.47
CA LEU A 228 -3.50 2.80 26.67
C LEU A 228 -3.73 2.44 28.15
N PRO A 229 -4.99 2.46 28.59
CA PRO A 229 -5.38 1.90 29.87
C PRO A 229 -4.84 0.47 30.02
N ARG A 230 -4.48 0.07 31.25
CA ARG A 230 -3.87 -1.23 31.56
C ARG A 230 -4.71 -2.43 31.14
N ASP A 231 -5.98 -2.23 30.85
CA ASP A 231 -6.98 -3.29 30.57
C ASP A 231 -7.08 -3.69 29.08
N THR A 232 -6.30 -3.08 28.19
CA THR A 232 -6.31 -3.47 26.78
C THR A 232 -5.50 -4.75 26.57
N VAL A 233 -6.18 -5.79 26.08
CA VAL A 233 -5.56 -7.08 25.75
C VAL A 233 -4.53 -6.89 24.62
N LYS A 234 -3.28 -7.26 24.90
CA LYS A 234 -2.23 -7.26 23.86
C LYS A 234 -2.51 -8.39 22.88
N PRO A 235 -2.39 -8.13 21.57
CA PRO A 235 -2.49 -9.20 20.59
C PRO A 235 -1.39 -10.23 20.85
N THR A 236 -1.74 -11.50 20.79
CA THR A 236 -0.77 -12.59 20.92
C THR A 236 0.09 -12.64 19.65
N PHE A 237 1.33 -13.10 19.77
CA PHE A 237 2.20 -13.26 18.60
C PHE A 237 1.55 -14.19 17.55
N SER A 238 0.84 -15.24 17.98
CA SER A 238 0.16 -16.15 17.06
C SER A 238 -0.98 -15.48 16.29
N SER A 239 -1.75 -14.56 16.92
CA SER A 239 -2.80 -13.81 16.19
C SER A 239 -2.22 -12.86 15.17
N VAL A 240 -1.13 -12.18 15.48
CA VAL A 240 -0.41 -11.32 14.52
C VAL A 240 0.14 -12.14 13.35
N LEU A 241 0.76 -13.28 13.64
CA LEU A 241 1.29 -14.19 12.62
C LEU A 241 0.17 -14.74 11.74
N ALA A 242 -1.00 -15.07 12.31
CA ALA A 242 -2.17 -15.52 11.54
C ALA A 242 -2.64 -14.45 10.55
N VAL A 243 -2.69 -13.18 10.96
CA VAL A 243 -3.03 -12.07 10.07
C VAL A 243 -2.00 -11.90 8.95
N CYS A 244 -0.70 -11.96 9.27
CA CYS A 244 0.38 -11.91 8.27
C CYS A 244 0.28 -13.10 7.29
N ASN A 245 -0.02 -14.30 7.78
CA ASN A 245 -0.19 -15.49 6.94
C ASN A 245 -1.39 -15.35 6.00
N VAL A 246 -2.54 -14.86 6.47
CA VAL A 246 -3.69 -14.58 5.58
C VAL A 246 -3.28 -13.56 4.52
N GLY A 247 -2.55 -12.51 4.89
CA GLY A 247 -2.02 -11.53 3.95
C GLY A 247 -1.11 -12.16 2.90
N CYS A 248 -0.16 -12.98 3.35
CA CYS A 248 0.78 -13.66 2.47
C CYS A 248 0.08 -14.65 1.51
N PHE A 249 -0.75 -15.57 2.04
CA PHE A 249 -1.42 -16.59 1.21
C PHE A 249 -2.43 -15.99 0.25
N THR A 250 -3.18 -14.96 0.65
CA THR A 250 -4.06 -14.24 -0.27
C THR A 250 -3.24 -13.54 -1.36
N GLY A 251 -2.11 -12.92 -0.99
CA GLY A 251 -1.17 -12.34 -1.95
C GLY A 251 -0.64 -13.37 -2.95
N VAL A 252 -0.25 -14.56 -2.48
CA VAL A 252 0.17 -15.68 -3.35
C VAL A 252 -0.94 -16.03 -4.35
N ALA A 253 -2.16 -16.26 -3.88
CA ALA A 253 -3.26 -16.68 -4.73
C ALA A 253 -3.64 -15.60 -5.78
N CYS A 254 -3.74 -14.34 -5.35
CA CYS A 254 -4.06 -13.23 -6.25
C CYS A 254 -3.00 -13.03 -7.34
N TYR A 255 -1.73 -13.07 -6.98
CA TYR A 255 -0.66 -12.78 -7.93
C TYR A 255 -0.16 -13.99 -8.71
N TYR A 256 -0.39 -15.19 -8.24
CA TYR A 256 -0.35 -16.37 -9.09
C TYR A 256 -1.35 -16.22 -10.23
N LEU A 257 -2.60 -15.85 -9.92
CA LEU A 257 -3.65 -15.61 -10.93
C LEU A 257 -3.27 -14.51 -11.91
N VAL A 258 -2.72 -13.38 -11.42
CA VAL A 258 -2.26 -12.27 -12.27
C VAL A 258 -1.16 -12.73 -13.24
N ALA A 259 -0.28 -13.62 -12.81
CA ALA A 259 0.84 -14.10 -13.62
C ALA A 259 0.42 -15.14 -14.68
N ILE A 260 -0.57 -15.98 -14.40
CA ILE A 260 -0.97 -17.06 -15.32
C ILE A 260 -2.07 -16.67 -16.32
N VAL A 261 -2.79 -15.56 -16.09
CA VAL A 261 -3.85 -15.11 -17.00
C VAL A 261 -3.22 -14.53 -18.28
N PRO A 262 -3.57 -15.06 -19.47
CA PRO A 262 -3.02 -14.60 -20.75
C PRO A 262 -3.68 -13.28 -21.20
N TRP A 263 -3.32 -12.19 -20.55
CA TRP A 263 -3.91 -10.86 -20.76
C TRP A 263 -3.62 -10.28 -22.16
N GLU A 264 -2.59 -10.76 -22.84
CA GLU A 264 -2.23 -10.34 -24.21
C GLU A 264 -3.35 -10.61 -25.22
N HIS A 265 -4.22 -11.57 -24.92
CA HIS A 265 -5.36 -11.93 -25.78
C HIS A 265 -6.60 -11.07 -25.54
N PHE A 266 -6.56 -10.18 -24.53
CA PHE A 266 -7.71 -9.33 -24.23
C PHE A 266 -7.80 -8.14 -25.17
N SER A 267 -9.02 -7.77 -25.56
CA SER A 267 -9.28 -6.59 -26.40
C SER A 267 -8.80 -5.28 -25.78
N VAL A 268 -8.72 -5.22 -24.44
CA VAL A 268 -8.21 -4.08 -23.68
C VAL A 268 -6.72 -4.17 -23.42
N GLY A 269 -6.05 -5.29 -23.76
CA GLY A 269 -4.63 -5.50 -23.53
C GLY A 269 -4.21 -5.25 -22.09
N GLU A 270 -3.05 -4.65 -21.90
CA GLU A 270 -2.49 -4.31 -20.57
C GLU A 270 -3.36 -3.38 -19.72
N TYR A 271 -4.33 -2.66 -20.31
CA TYR A 271 -5.22 -1.79 -19.54
C TYR A 271 -6.13 -2.57 -18.57
N ILE A 272 -6.22 -3.89 -18.69
CA ILE A 272 -6.92 -4.75 -17.73
C ILE A 272 -6.36 -4.58 -16.30
N PHE A 273 -5.05 -4.32 -16.14
CA PHE A 273 -4.42 -4.06 -14.86
C PHE A 273 -4.93 -2.76 -14.24
N VAL A 274 -5.07 -1.70 -15.04
CA VAL A 274 -5.67 -0.43 -14.60
C VAL A 274 -7.11 -0.64 -14.16
N ILE A 275 -7.90 -1.41 -14.92
CA ILE A 275 -9.29 -1.74 -14.57
C ILE A 275 -9.35 -2.48 -13.24
N GLY A 276 -8.47 -3.45 -12.99
CA GLY A 276 -8.39 -4.19 -11.74
C GLY A 276 -8.10 -3.28 -10.54
N VAL A 277 -7.11 -2.40 -10.65
CA VAL A 277 -6.74 -1.44 -9.60
C VAL A 277 -7.86 -0.43 -9.35
N VAL A 278 -8.47 0.12 -10.41
CA VAL A 278 -9.63 1.03 -10.32
C VAL A 278 -10.80 0.36 -9.62
N THR A 279 -11.11 -0.89 -9.98
CA THR A 279 -12.17 -1.67 -9.33
C THR A 279 -11.86 -1.87 -7.84
N GLY A 280 -10.63 -2.20 -7.47
CA GLY A 280 -10.19 -2.28 -6.09
C GLY A 280 -10.36 -0.97 -5.33
N ALA A 281 -9.95 0.15 -5.93
CA ALA A 281 -10.12 1.48 -5.34
C ALA A 281 -11.59 1.85 -5.15
N LEU A 282 -12.46 1.53 -6.10
CA LEU A 282 -13.91 1.72 -5.99
C LEU A 282 -14.52 0.88 -4.87
N LEU A 283 -14.13 -0.38 -4.74
CA LEU A 283 -14.59 -1.25 -3.65
C LEU A 283 -14.14 -0.72 -2.28
N ILE A 284 -12.91 -0.23 -2.17
CA ILE A 284 -12.43 0.43 -0.95
C ILE A 284 -13.29 1.65 -0.61
N LEU A 285 -13.65 2.48 -1.60
CA LEU A 285 -14.52 3.62 -1.40
C LEU A 285 -15.94 3.22 -1.01
N LEU A 286 -16.48 2.15 -1.61
CA LEU A 286 -17.82 1.64 -1.28
C LEU A 286 -17.88 1.12 0.17
N VAL A 287 -16.81 0.54 0.69
CA VAL A 287 -16.77 0.03 2.06
C VAL A 287 -16.44 1.14 3.06
N SER A 288 -15.48 2.02 2.77
CA SER A 288 -15.02 3.04 3.71
C SER A 288 -15.79 4.36 3.60
N GLY A 289 -16.27 4.75 2.40
CA GLY A 289 -16.96 6.02 2.15
C GLY A 289 -18.24 6.23 2.96
N PRO A 290 -19.16 5.25 3.03
CA PRO A 290 -20.36 5.38 3.84
C PRO A 290 -20.08 5.64 5.33
N SER A 291 -18.99 5.11 5.86
CA SER A 291 -18.60 5.36 7.24
C SER A 291 -18.15 6.81 7.48
N VAL A 292 -17.55 7.45 6.47
CA VAL A 292 -17.18 8.88 6.53
C VAL A 292 -18.41 9.77 6.36
N LEU A 293 -19.24 9.47 5.35
CA LEU A 293 -20.37 10.32 4.96
C LEU A 293 -21.56 10.21 5.92
N PHE A 294 -21.86 9.00 6.37
CA PHE A 294 -23.09 8.71 7.15
C PHE A 294 -22.81 8.25 8.57
N LYS A 295 -21.54 8.30 9.03
CA LYS A 295 -21.11 7.76 10.33
C LYS A 295 -21.56 6.30 10.55
N ALA A 296 -21.70 5.55 9.45
CA ALA A 296 -22.09 4.14 9.49
C ALA A 296 -20.94 3.29 10.06
N LYS A 297 -21.25 2.31 10.88
CA LYS A 297 -20.26 1.37 11.42
C LYS A 297 -19.91 0.28 10.39
N ALA A 298 -19.37 0.67 9.23
CA ALA A 298 -18.83 -0.28 8.28
C ALA A 298 -17.36 -0.55 8.59
N SER A 299 -16.99 -1.80 8.79
CA SER A 299 -15.63 -2.18 9.10
C SER A 299 -15.05 -3.05 8.00
N MET A 300 -13.94 -2.61 7.41
CA MET A 300 -13.17 -3.41 6.46
C MET A 300 -12.59 -4.66 7.12
N PHE A 301 -12.39 -4.65 8.44
CA PHE A 301 -11.89 -5.83 9.17
C PHE A 301 -12.85 -7.01 9.11
N LYS A 302 -14.15 -6.78 8.98
CA LYS A 302 -15.15 -7.85 8.79
C LYS A 302 -14.98 -8.59 7.47
N LEU A 303 -14.36 -7.97 6.48
CA LEU A 303 -14.04 -8.60 5.19
C LEU A 303 -12.76 -9.44 5.24
N PHE A 304 -11.90 -9.24 6.23
CA PHE A 304 -10.59 -9.88 6.30
C PHE A 304 -10.64 -11.42 6.17
N PRO A 305 -11.54 -12.15 6.83
CA PRO A 305 -11.64 -13.60 6.67
C PRO A 305 -12.06 -14.05 5.25
N TYR A 306 -12.67 -13.15 4.48
CA TYR A 306 -13.19 -13.46 3.15
C TYR A 306 -12.20 -13.20 2.02
N TYR A 307 -11.08 -12.51 2.25
CA TYR A 307 -10.14 -12.19 1.19
C TYR A 307 -9.56 -13.44 0.52
N LEU A 308 -9.21 -14.46 1.30
CA LEU A 308 -8.75 -15.73 0.74
C LEU A 308 -9.86 -16.42 -0.06
N VAL A 309 -11.11 -16.36 0.41
CA VAL A 309 -12.27 -16.91 -0.32
C VAL A 309 -12.45 -16.21 -1.66
N PHE A 310 -12.36 -14.87 -1.69
CA PHE A 310 -12.45 -14.12 -2.96
C PHE A 310 -11.28 -14.43 -3.89
N ALA A 311 -10.07 -14.65 -3.38
CA ALA A 311 -8.95 -15.09 -4.20
C ALA A 311 -9.21 -16.48 -4.81
N ILE A 312 -9.78 -17.42 -4.05
CA ILE A 312 -10.18 -18.74 -4.53
C ILE A 312 -11.28 -18.61 -5.60
N VAL A 313 -12.25 -17.72 -5.42
CA VAL A 313 -13.26 -17.42 -6.45
C VAL A 313 -12.59 -16.96 -7.75
N GLY A 314 -11.60 -16.07 -7.68
CA GLY A 314 -10.81 -15.66 -8.84
C GLY A 314 -10.15 -16.84 -9.55
N LEU A 315 -9.52 -17.76 -8.80
CA LEU A 315 -8.92 -18.99 -9.35
C LEU A 315 -9.97 -19.91 -9.98
N THR A 316 -11.15 -20.04 -9.35
CA THR A 316 -12.25 -20.84 -9.88
C THR A 316 -12.79 -20.26 -11.20
N LEU A 317 -12.93 -18.94 -11.29
CA LEU A 317 -13.31 -18.26 -12.52
C LEU A 317 -12.31 -18.54 -13.65
N PHE A 318 -11.00 -18.46 -13.33
CA PHE A 318 -9.95 -18.79 -14.29
C PHE A 318 -10.05 -20.24 -14.80
N GLN A 319 -10.32 -21.20 -13.92
CA GLN A 319 -10.44 -22.61 -14.29
C GLN A 319 -11.74 -22.95 -15.03
N SER A 320 -12.78 -22.11 -14.90
CA SER A 320 -14.10 -22.42 -15.42
C SER A 320 -14.23 -22.23 -16.92
N HIS A 321 -13.81 -21.10 -17.47
CA HIS A 321 -13.92 -20.79 -18.89
C HIS A 321 -13.05 -19.60 -19.29
N GLU A 322 -12.47 -19.64 -20.49
CA GLU A 322 -11.58 -18.58 -21.02
C GLU A 322 -12.23 -17.19 -21.06
N SER A 323 -13.53 -17.10 -21.33
CA SER A 323 -14.27 -15.84 -21.33
C SER A 323 -14.29 -15.14 -19.95
N LEU A 324 -13.99 -15.87 -18.87
CA LEU A 324 -13.95 -15.36 -17.49
C LEU A 324 -12.54 -14.90 -17.05
N TYR A 325 -11.51 -15.09 -17.88
CA TYR A 325 -10.14 -14.67 -17.57
C TYR A 325 -10.01 -13.17 -17.19
N PRO A 326 -10.65 -12.24 -17.94
CA PRO A 326 -10.60 -10.83 -17.55
C PRO A 326 -11.20 -10.58 -16.17
N LEU A 327 -12.32 -11.23 -15.86
CA LEU A 327 -12.98 -11.11 -14.57
C LEU A 327 -12.12 -11.72 -13.46
N ALA A 328 -11.51 -12.86 -13.68
CA ALA A 328 -10.60 -13.51 -12.75
C ALA A 328 -9.42 -12.59 -12.36
N LEU A 329 -8.80 -11.95 -13.34
CA LEU A 329 -7.69 -11.03 -13.14
C LEU A 329 -8.13 -9.78 -12.38
N VAL A 330 -9.27 -9.17 -12.74
CA VAL A 330 -9.85 -8.02 -12.03
C VAL A 330 -10.16 -8.37 -10.58
N VAL A 331 -10.70 -9.56 -10.30
CA VAL A 331 -10.94 -10.04 -8.92
C VAL A 331 -9.62 -10.16 -8.16
N GLY A 332 -8.60 -10.78 -8.74
CA GLY A 332 -7.28 -10.92 -8.11
C GLY A 332 -6.67 -9.58 -7.70
N LEU A 333 -6.63 -8.62 -8.61
CA LEU A 333 -6.09 -7.28 -8.35
C LEU A 333 -6.92 -6.49 -7.34
N SER A 334 -8.25 -6.57 -7.44
CA SER A 334 -9.15 -5.87 -6.51
C SER A 334 -9.04 -6.40 -5.09
N VAL A 335 -8.99 -7.72 -4.93
CA VAL A 335 -8.83 -8.37 -3.61
C VAL A 335 -7.47 -8.04 -3.01
N SER A 336 -6.41 -8.02 -3.82
CA SER A 336 -5.08 -7.62 -3.37
C SER A 336 -5.05 -6.18 -2.84
N SER A 337 -5.67 -5.23 -3.54
CA SER A 337 -5.75 -3.83 -3.11
C SER A 337 -6.53 -3.66 -1.81
N LEU A 338 -7.67 -4.38 -1.67
CA LEU A 338 -8.47 -4.41 -0.44
C LEU A 338 -7.68 -4.99 0.73
N LEU A 339 -6.95 -6.07 0.49
CA LEU A 339 -6.12 -6.71 1.50
C LEU A 339 -4.99 -5.78 1.97
N GLU A 340 -4.30 -5.13 1.04
CA GLU A 340 -3.19 -4.23 1.34
C GLU A 340 -3.62 -3.11 2.27
N ILE A 341 -4.71 -2.41 1.95
CA ILE A 341 -5.21 -1.34 2.81
C ILE A 341 -5.71 -1.88 4.15
N SER A 342 -6.34 -3.05 4.18
CA SER A 342 -6.83 -3.67 5.43
C SER A 342 -5.69 -4.04 6.37
N LEU A 343 -4.57 -4.56 5.85
CA LEU A 343 -3.37 -4.83 6.65
C LEU A 343 -2.77 -3.54 7.23
N ILE A 344 -2.69 -2.49 6.41
CA ILE A 344 -2.20 -1.18 6.86
C ILE A 344 -3.10 -0.63 7.98
N MET A 345 -4.42 -0.75 7.84
CA MET A 345 -5.37 -0.29 8.84
C MET A 345 -5.27 -1.11 10.15
N TYR A 346 -5.13 -2.43 10.04
CA TYR A 346 -4.97 -3.33 11.19
C TYR A 346 -3.69 -3.00 11.96
N PHE A 347 -2.55 -3.01 11.30
CA PHE A 347 -1.27 -2.72 11.94
C PHE A 347 -1.15 -1.26 12.37
N GLY A 348 -1.77 -0.32 11.63
CA GLY A 348 -1.91 1.07 12.03
C GLY A 348 -2.68 1.24 13.34
N THR A 349 -3.73 0.46 13.54
CA THR A 349 -4.47 0.43 14.81
C THR A 349 -3.62 -0.11 15.96
N LEU A 350 -2.89 -1.22 15.75
CA LEU A 350 -2.00 -1.79 16.76
C LEU A 350 -0.85 -0.84 17.12
N MET A 351 -0.31 -0.15 16.11
CA MET A 351 0.72 0.87 16.28
C MET A 351 0.20 2.04 17.12
N ARG A 352 -1.01 2.56 16.82
CA ARG A 352 -1.65 3.62 17.60
C ARG A 352 -1.88 3.21 19.06
N ARG A 353 -2.24 1.96 19.29
CA ARG A 353 -2.41 1.39 20.62
C ARG A 353 -1.08 1.14 21.35
N GLY A 354 0.07 1.47 20.76
CA GLY A 354 1.38 1.30 21.37
C GLY A 354 1.86 -0.15 21.50
N PHE A 355 1.17 -1.11 20.86
CA PHE A 355 1.58 -2.51 20.90
C PHE A 355 2.81 -2.78 20.04
N PHE A 356 2.98 -2.03 18.95
CA PHE A 356 4.10 -2.15 18.03
C PHE A 356 4.80 -0.81 17.81
N ALA A 357 6.11 -0.87 17.64
CA ALA A 357 6.85 0.27 17.11
C ALA A 357 6.40 0.56 15.66
N PRO A 358 6.30 1.83 15.23
CA PRO A 358 5.79 2.19 13.90
C PRO A 358 6.50 1.46 12.77
N ALA A 359 7.83 1.42 12.77
CA ALA A 359 8.60 0.73 11.75
C ALA A 359 8.25 -0.76 11.66
N LEU A 360 8.09 -1.43 12.80
CA LEU A 360 7.75 -2.86 12.86
C LEU A 360 6.32 -3.12 12.36
N ALA A 361 5.35 -2.27 12.76
CA ALA A 361 3.96 -2.40 12.34
C ALA A 361 3.81 -2.25 10.82
N VAL A 362 4.45 -1.22 10.25
CA VAL A 362 4.45 -0.99 8.80
C VAL A 362 5.16 -2.13 8.07
N THR A 363 6.28 -2.62 8.60
CA THR A 363 6.98 -3.75 7.99
C THR A 363 6.10 -5.01 7.97
N PHE A 364 5.41 -5.35 9.06
CA PHE A 364 4.48 -6.47 9.07
C PHE A 364 3.34 -6.30 8.07
N SER A 365 2.76 -5.10 7.96
CA SER A 365 1.66 -4.86 7.02
C SER A 365 2.10 -4.96 5.56
N VAL A 366 3.23 -4.33 5.21
CA VAL A 366 3.68 -4.25 3.82
C VAL A 366 4.47 -5.50 3.41
N ALA A 367 5.42 -5.96 4.22
CA ALA A 367 6.27 -7.10 3.85
C ALA A 367 5.47 -8.40 3.73
N SER A 368 4.44 -8.64 4.57
CA SER A 368 3.64 -9.86 4.48
C SER A 368 2.98 -10.01 3.12
N ILE A 369 2.35 -8.95 2.62
CA ILE A 369 1.71 -8.98 1.30
C ILE A 369 2.74 -8.98 0.17
N ARG A 370 3.84 -8.21 0.28
CA ARG A 370 4.89 -8.17 -0.75
C ARG A 370 5.59 -9.52 -0.94
N ILE A 371 5.81 -10.25 0.14
CA ILE A 371 6.32 -11.63 0.07
C ILE A 371 5.31 -12.53 -0.64
N GLY A 372 4.02 -12.43 -0.28
CA GLY A 372 2.96 -13.18 -0.95
C GLY A 372 2.88 -12.88 -2.45
N ILE A 373 2.90 -11.62 -2.83
CA ILE A 373 2.93 -11.16 -4.23
C ILE A 373 4.14 -11.74 -4.97
N ALA A 374 5.34 -11.65 -4.38
CA ALA A 374 6.55 -12.17 -5.00
C ALA A 374 6.48 -13.68 -5.20
N LEU A 375 6.04 -14.43 -4.19
CA LEU A 375 5.87 -15.89 -4.30
C LEU A 375 4.82 -16.27 -5.34
N GLY A 376 3.68 -15.56 -5.39
CA GLY A 376 2.63 -15.81 -6.38
C GLY A 376 3.13 -15.62 -7.82
N ASN A 377 3.84 -14.53 -8.07
CA ASN A 377 4.45 -14.29 -9.39
C ASN A 377 5.54 -15.33 -9.73
N CYS A 378 6.39 -15.69 -8.78
CA CYS A 378 7.40 -16.74 -9.00
C CYS A 378 6.74 -18.07 -9.36
N LEU A 379 5.67 -18.44 -8.67
CA LEU A 379 4.90 -19.65 -8.99
C LEU A 379 4.26 -19.57 -10.38
N GLY A 380 3.70 -18.43 -10.76
CA GLY A 380 3.14 -18.21 -12.11
C GLY A 380 4.20 -18.35 -13.19
N LEU A 381 5.35 -17.68 -13.04
CA LEU A 381 6.47 -17.78 -13.97
C LEU A 381 7.04 -19.22 -14.05
N PHE A 382 7.07 -19.92 -12.93
CA PHE A 382 7.47 -21.33 -12.90
C PHE A 382 6.47 -22.20 -13.68
N TYR A 383 5.17 -22.00 -13.46
CA TYR A 383 4.11 -22.70 -14.19
C TYR A 383 4.20 -22.46 -15.69
N GLU A 384 4.35 -21.21 -16.11
CA GLU A 384 4.47 -20.84 -17.52
C GLU A 384 5.66 -21.54 -18.21
N ARG A 385 6.83 -21.61 -17.54
CA ARG A 385 8.02 -22.27 -18.07
C ARG A 385 7.95 -23.80 -18.08
N HIS A 386 7.09 -24.39 -17.27
CA HIS A 386 6.98 -25.83 -17.07
C HIS A 386 5.55 -26.35 -17.30
N ALA A 387 4.83 -25.72 -18.22
CA ALA A 387 3.44 -26.07 -18.53
C ALA A 387 3.24 -27.55 -18.83
N ASP A 388 4.22 -28.18 -19.49
CA ASP A 388 4.21 -29.61 -19.80
C ASP A 388 4.22 -30.49 -18.54
N ILE A 389 4.93 -30.08 -17.49
CA ILE A 389 4.98 -30.79 -16.21
C ILE A 389 3.70 -30.56 -15.41
N ALA A 390 3.14 -29.35 -15.49
CA ALA A 390 1.92 -28.99 -14.78
C ALA A 390 0.68 -29.71 -15.37
N GLN A 391 0.63 -29.96 -16.67
CA GLN A 391 -0.43 -30.76 -17.29
C GLN A 391 -0.39 -32.23 -16.82
N LEU A 392 0.79 -32.79 -16.61
CA LEU A 392 0.96 -34.13 -16.05
C LEU A 392 0.54 -34.28 -14.59
N ALA A 393 0.55 -33.20 -13.81
CA ALA A 393 0.15 -33.23 -12.39
C ALA A 393 -1.35 -33.07 -12.17
N VAL A 394 -2.12 -32.69 -13.20
CA VAL A 394 -3.58 -32.48 -13.16
C VAL A 394 -4.35 -33.67 -13.75
N THR A 395 -3.69 -34.54 -14.50
CA THR A 395 -4.21 -35.83 -15.00
C THR A 395 -3.93 -36.96 -14.03
#